data_b94e38a4c6a8d9afa1e4a0e20ccbff22
#
_entry.id   b94e38a4c6a8d9afa1e4a0e20ccbff22
#
_cell.length_a   1.000
_cell.length_b   1.000
_cell.length_c   1.000
_cell.angle_alpha   90.00
_cell.angle_beta   90.00
_cell.angle_gamma   90.00
#
_symmetry.space_group_name_H-M   'P 1'
#
loop_
_entity.id
_entity.type
_entity.pdbx_description
1 polymer ?
#
loop_
_entity_poly.entity_id
_entity_poly.type
_entity_poly.pdbx_seq_one_letter_code
_entity_poly.pdbx_strand_id
1 'polypeptide(L)'
;TGLNSKFFNYSDCAPSSTAALASWWFADKYSNPSLLYNELKMLKNGEYASCAENRLLPMIMAFANNLNLDAISAPSNKLWSGKGETPVVMVHTDWTYTDTDKYLGIKGGKAGSSHGHMDAGSFVYDAYGVRWSMDFGLQSYTTLESKLSALGGNLWDMGQNSMRWDVFRLNNLNHSTISINDARHRVNGAATLTTTIN
;
A
#
# COMPACT_ATOMS: atom_id res chain seq x y z
N THR A 1 1.88 3.85 -6.20
CA THR A 1 0.63 4.61 -6.01
C THR A 1 -0.22 4.49 -7.25
N GLY A 2 -1.54 4.39 -7.08
CA GLY A 2 -2.50 4.45 -8.16
C GLY A 2 -2.98 5.87 -8.43
N LEU A 3 -4.17 5.99 -9.02
CA LEU A 3 -4.82 7.26 -9.35
C LEU A 3 -5.01 8.15 -8.11
N ASN A 4 -4.91 9.46 -8.32
CA ASN A 4 -5.08 10.46 -7.27
C ASN A 4 -4.14 10.24 -6.08
N SER A 5 -2.92 9.78 -6.33
CA SER A 5 -1.90 9.50 -5.32
C SER A 5 -2.37 8.55 -4.20
N LYS A 6 -3.31 7.65 -4.50
CA LYS A 6 -3.77 6.66 -3.52
C LYS A 6 -2.81 5.49 -3.44
N PHE A 7 -2.47 5.09 -2.22
CA PHE A 7 -1.74 3.85 -2.00
C PHE A 7 -2.57 2.60 -2.29
N PHE A 8 -1.90 1.47 -2.48
CA PHE A 8 -2.47 0.18 -2.18
C PHE A 8 -2.46 0.03 -0.65
N ASN A 9 -3.57 0.39 -0.04
CA ASN A 9 -3.71 0.56 1.41
C ASN A 9 -4.17 -0.73 2.11
N TYR A 10 -3.52 -1.86 1.82
CA TYR A 10 -3.79 -3.13 2.51
C TYR A 10 -3.44 -3.05 4.01
N SER A 11 -4.03 -3.91 4.81
CA SER A 11 -3.83 -4.00 6.26
C SER A 11 -3.95 -2.61 6.92
N ASP A 12 -3.00 -2.20 7.74
CA ASP A 12 -3.03 -0.92 8.47
C ASP A 12 -2.52 0.30 7.66
N CYS A 13 -2.51 0.22 6.35
CA CYS A 13 -2.06 1.34 5.54
C CYS A 13 -3.17 2.38 5.34
N ALA A 14 -2.82 3.66 5.44
CA ALA A 14 -3.72 4.75 5.07
C ALA A 14 -3.90 4.82 3.53
N PRO A 15 -5.05 5.31 3.04
CA PRO A 15 -5.33 5.32 1.61
C PRO A 15 -4.55 6.39 0.83
N SER A 16 -4.18 7.48 1.49
CA SER A 16 -3.50 8.59 0.81
C SER A 16 -2.00 8.45 0.91
N SER A 17 -1.31 8.69 -0.21
CA SER A 17 0.15 8.72 -0.21
C SER A 17 0.67 9.91 0.58
N THR A 18 1.86 9.72 1.12
CA THR A 18 2.66 10.78 1.73
C THR A 18 4.00 10.83 1.00
N ALA A 19 4.68 11.97 1.06
CA ALA A 19 6.00 12.10 0.46
C ALA A 19 6.97 11.05 1.00
N ALA A 20 7.57 10.29 0.10
CA ALA A 20 8.53 9.24 0.43
C ALA A 20 9.95 9.83 0.46
N LEU A 21 10.29 10.53 1.55
CA LEU A 21 11.57 11.25 1.67
C LEU A 21 12.79 10.33 1.43
N ALA A 22 12.71 9.06 1.81
CA ALA A 22 13.75 8.09 1.56
C ALA A 22 14.00 7.82 0.07
N SER A 23 13.01 8.04 -0.80
CA SER A 23 13.17 7.84 -2.24
C SER A 23 14.24 8.75 -2.84
N TRP A 24 14.46 9.93 -2.26
CA TRP A 24 15.51 10.86 -2.68
C TRP A 24 16.92 10.26 -2.46
N TRP A 25 17.13 9.65 -1.28
CA TRP A 25 18.37 8.95 -0.98
C TRP A 25 18.57 7.75 -1.93
N PHE A 26 17.51 6.97 -2.18
CA PHE A 26 17.61 5.84 -3.09
C PHE A 26 17.92 6.28 -4.52
N ALA A 27 17.30 7.37 -4.99
CA ALA A 27 17.56 7.90 -6.33
C ALA A 27 19.03 8.34 -6.49
N ASP A 28 19.58 9.05 -5.50
CA ASP A 28 20.98 9.43 -5.46
C ASP A 28 21.90 8.18 -5.38
N LYS A 29 21.64 7.29 -4.42
CA LYS A 29 22.41 6.08 -4.17
C LYS A 29 22.53 5.16 -5.40
N TYR A 30 21.47 5.04 -6.17
CA TYR A 30 21.43 4.19 -7.35
C TYR A 30 21.60 4.97 -8.67
N SER A 31 21.84 6.26 -8.61
CA SER A 31 21.91 7.14 -9.79
C SER A 31 20.72 6.93 -10.72
N ASN A 32 19.52 6.78 -10.12
CA ASN A 32 18.29 6.49 -10.84
C ASN A 32 17.21 7.53 -10.51
N PRO A 33 17.19 8.66 -11.22
CA PRO A 33 16.22 9.72 -10.95
C PRO A 33 14.76 9.32 -11.24
N SER A 34 14.51 8.28 -12.02
CA SER A 34 13.15 7.81 -12.30
C SER A 34 12.40 7.34 -11.04
N LEU A 35 13.12 6.98 -9.97
CA LEU A 35 12.53 6.67 -8.66
C LEU A 35 11.80 7.87 -8.05
N LEU A 36 12.09 9.08 -8.51
CA LEU A 36 11.46 10.32 -8.04
C LEU A 36 10.29 10.76 -8.92
N TYR A 37 9.88 9.98 -9.90
CA TYR A 37 8.82 10.39 -10.83
C TYR A 37 7.53 10.82 -10.11
N ASN A 38 7.05 10.01 -9.17
CA ASN A 38 5.89 10.36 -8.35
C ASN A 38 6.20 11.48 -7.35
N GLU A 39 7.37 11.45 -6.73
CA GLU A 39 7.80 12.45 -5.75
C GLU A 39 7.89 13.85 -6.36
N LEU A 40 8.41 13.95 -7.58
CA LEU A 40 8.48 15.23 -8.30
C LEU A 40 7.07 15.77 -8.62
N LYS A 41 6.12 14.88 -8.96
CA LYS A 41 4.73 15.26 -9.16
C LYS A 41 4.11 15.79 -7.86
N MET A 42 4.30 15.09 -6.75
CA MET A 42 3.82 15.51 -5.43
C MET A 42 4.45 16.85 -4.99
N LEU A 43 5.75 17.03 -5.24
CA LEU A 43 6.45 18.28 -4.94
C LEU A 43 5.87 19.45 -5.74
N LYS A 44 5.64 19.27 -7.05
CA LYS A 44 5.04 20.29 -7.92
C LYS A 44 3.60 20.62 -7.54
N ASN A 45 2.87 19.66 -6.99
CA ASN A 45 1.50 19.87 -6.51
C ASN A 45 1.43 20.49 -5.09
N GLY A 46 2.57 20.77 -4.47
CA GLY A 46 2.63 21.34 -3.12
C GLY A 46 2.33 20.35 -1.99
N GLU A 47 2.23 19.06 -2.29
CA GLU A 47 1.90 18.02 -1.30
C GLU A 47 3.00 17.84 -0.25
N TYR A 48 4.23 18.28 -0.54
CA TYR A 48 5.35 18.30 0.40
C TYR A 48 5.17 19.27 1.57
N ALA A 49 4.23 20.20 1.49
CA ALA A 49 3.89 21.08 2.61
C ALA A 49 3.46 20.27 3.86
N SER A 50 2.84 19.11 3.66
CA SER A 50 2.48 18.20 4.76
C SER A 50 3.68 17.61 5.50
N CYS A 51 4.88 17.71 4.92
CA CYS A 51 6.14 17.21 5.49
C CYS A 51 7.00 18.32 6.12
N ALA A 52 6.51 19.54 6.21
CA ALA A 52 7.30 20.71 6.69
C ALA A 52 7.92 20.48 8.07
N GLU A 53 7.20 19.80 8.96
CA GLU A 53 7.67 19.43 10.31
C GLU A 53 8.58 18.20 10.33
N ASN A 54 8.79 17.52 9.20
CA ASN A 54 9.59 16.31 9.15
C ASN A 54 11.09 16.65 9.17
N ARG A 55 11.78 16.21 10.22
CA ARG A 55 13.23 16.43 10.42
C ARG A 55 14.10 15.91 9.26
N LEU A 56 13.63 15.02 8.44
CA LEU A 56 14.34 14.48 7.29
C LEU A 56 14.15 15.32 6.03
N LEU A 57 13.21 16.25 6.01
CA LEU A 57 12.94 17.08 4.83
C LEU A 57 14.18 17.84 4.31
N PRO A 58 15.04 18.46 5.16
CA PRO A 58 16.24 19.14 4.69
C PRO A 58 17.24 18.24 3.97
N MET A 59 17.24 16.93 4.25
CA MET A 59 18.13 15.98 3.58
C MET A 59 17.82 15.82 2.09
N ILE A 60 16.59 16.11 1.67
CA ILE A 60 16.22 16.13 0.25
C ILE A 60 17.10 17.07 -0.54
N MET A 61 17.42 18.23 0.01
CA MET A 61 18.28 19.22 -0.68
C MET A 61 19.68 18.67 -0.94
N ALA A 62 20.24 17.90 0.00
CA ALA A 62 21.55 17.28 -0.16
C ALA A 62 21.53 16.23 -1.29
N PHE A 63 20.54 15.38 -1.33
CA PHE A 63 20.44 14.33 -2.35
C PHE A 63 20.01 14.90 -3.71
N ALA A 64 19.09 15.87 -3.75
CA ALA A 64 18.63 16.50 -4.98
C ALA A 64 19.78 17.21 -5.72
N ASN A 65 20.77 17.75 -4.99
CA ASN A 65 21.91 18.43 -5.58
C ASN A 65 22.78 17.51 -6.46
N ASN A 66 22.72 16.21 -6.23
CA ASN A 66 23.49 15.21 -7.00
C ASN A 66 22.68 14.67 -8.20
N LEU A 67 21.44 15.08 -8.37
CA LEU A 67 20.53 14.53 -9.36
C LEU A 67 20.15 15.58 -10.41
N ASN A 68 20.06 15.13 -11.67
CA ASN A 68 19.44 15.94 -12.69
C ASN A 68 17.92 15.78 -12.62
N LEU A 69 17.24 16.73 -11.99
CA LEU A 69 15.78 16.68 -11.80
C LEU A 69 15.02 16.86 -13.11
N ASP A 70 15.61 17.53 -14.11
CA ASP A 70 15.01 17.70 -15.42
C ASP A 70 15.05 16.41 -16.26
N ALA A 71 15.90 15.47 -15.89
CA ALA A 71 15.98 14.14 -16.52
C ALA A 71 15.00 13.13 -15.92
N ILE A 72 14.19 13.52 -14.93
CA ILE A 72 13.20 12.62 -14.33
C ILE A 72 12.10 12.32 -15.36
N SER A 73 12.01 11.07 -15.74
CA SER A 73 11.01 10.54 -16.66
C SER A 73 10.25 9.38 -16.03
N ALA A 74 9.13 9.01 -16.63
CA ALA A 74 8.36 7.85 -16.18
C ALA A 74 9.25 6.60 -16.18
N PRO A 75 9.13 5.75 -15.13
CA PRO A 75 9.86 4.49 -15.09
C PRO A 75 9.51 3.62 -16.30
N SER A 76 10.49 2.95 -16.89
CA SER A 76 10.25 1.97 -17.97
C SER A 76 9.56 0.71 -17.45
N ASN A 77 9.84 0.35 -16.19
CA ASN A 77 9.22 -0.79 -15.54
C ASN A 77 7.79 -0.45 -15.11
N LYS A 78 6.84 -1.27 -15.51
CA LYS A 78 5.41 -1.14 -15.21
C LYS A 78 4.93 -2.16 -14.18
N LEU A 79 5.77 -3.11 -13.80
CA LEU A 79 5.47 -4.16 -12.85
C LEU A 79 6.52 -4.21 -11.75
N TRP A 80 6.08 -4.23 -10.51
CA TRP A 80 6.89 -4.52 -9.32
C TRP A 80 6.36 -5.72 -8.59
N SER A 81 7.28 -6.58 -8.19
CA SER A 81 7.00 -7.73 -7.34
C SER A 81 7.87 -7.64 -6.10
N GLY A 82 7.27 -7.27 -4.98
CA GLY A 82 7.90 -7.30 -3.67
C GLY A 82 7.90 -8.72 -3.11
N LYS A 83 9.02 -9.13 -2.51
CA LYS A 83 9.18 -10.43 -1.84
C LYS A 83 9.13 -10.23 -0.33
N GLY A 84 8.94 -11.31 0.40
CA GLY A 84 8.95 -11.32 1.85
C GLY A 84 7.72 -12.00 2.42
N GLU A 85 7.45 -11.76 3.70
CA GLU A 85 6.32 -12.36 4.41
C GLU A 85 4.97 -11.85 3.90
N THR A 86 4.94 -10.60 3.43
CA THR A 86 3.81 -9.98 2.77
C THR A 86 4.22 -9.58 1.35
N PRO A 87 4.26 -10.52 0.40
CA PRO A 87 4.57 -10.21 -0.98
C PRO A 87 3.46 -9.35 -1.58
N VAL A 88 3.87 -8.39 -2.41
CA VAL A 88 2.95 -7.52 -3.14
C VAL A 88 3.35 -7.45 -4.61
N VAL A 89 2.37 -7.32 -5.48
CA VAL A 89 2.58 -7.02 -6.89
C VAL A 89 1.84 -5.74 -7.20
N MET A 90 2.50 -4.85 -7.92
CA MET A 90 1.92 -3.60 -8.40
C MET A 90 2.19 -3.46 -9.88
N VAL A 91 1.15 -3.12 -10.63
CA VAL A 91 1.21 -3.00 -12.10
C VAL A 91 0.54 -1.70 -12.53
N HIS A 92 1.19 -1.01 -13.45
CA HIS A 92 0.63 0.10 -14.21
C HIS A 92 0.56 -0.25 -15.70
N THR A 93 -0.43 0.27 -16.41
CA THR A 93 -0.43 0.21 -17.89
C THR A 93 0.46 1.30 -18.48
N ASP A 94 0.49 2.46 -17.85
CA ASP A 94 1.40 3.56 -18.10
C ASP A 94 1.69 4.33 -16.81
N TRP A 95 2.28 5.52 -16.87
CA TRP A 95 2.62 6.34 -15.72
C TRP A 95 1.99 7.73 -15.79
N THR A 96 0.95 7.88 -16.59
CA THR A 96 0.31 9.19 -16.76
C THR A 96 -0.48 9.61 -15.54
N TYR A 97 -0.96 8.64 -14.74
CA TYR A 97 -1.89 8.86 -13.64
C TYR A 97 -3.20 9.54 -14.09
N THR A 98 -3.56 9.34 -15.34
CA THR A 98 -4.80 9.83 -15.92
C THR A 98 -5.83 8.70 -16.02
N ASP A 99 -6.97 8.96 -16.64
CA ASP A 99 -8.00 7.97 -16.90
C ASP A 99 -7.56 6.83 -17.83
N THR A 100 -6.48 7.02 -18.60
CA THR A 100 -5.89 5.98 -19.45
C THR A 100 -5.02 5.00 -18.69
N ASP A 101 -4.39 5.43 -17.57
CA ASP A 101 -3.58 4.56 -16.73
C ASP A 101 -4.48 3.63 -15.93
N LYS A 102 -4.16 2.35 -15.96
CA LYS A 102 -4.79 1.35 -15.09
C LYS A 102 -3.77 0.87 -14.09
N TYR A 103 -4.18 0.82 -12.84
CA TYR A 103 -3.35 0.38 -11.75
C TYR A 103 -3.96 -0.83 -11.06
N LEU A 104 -3.14 -1.84 -10.79
CA LEU A 104 -3.50 -3.01 -10.02
C LEU A 104 -2.47 -3.22 -8.92
N GLY A 105 -2.92 -3.30 -7.68
CA GLY A 105 -2.13 -3.75 -6.54
C GLY A 105 -2.70 -5.04 -5.98
N ILE A 106 -1.89 -6.07 -5.77
CA ILE A 106 -2.31 -7.36 -5.20
C ILE A 106 -1.38 -7.71 -4.04
N LYS A 107 -1.97 -8.18 -2.94
CA LYS A 107 -1.26 -8.63 -1.75
C LYS A 107 -1.34 -10.15 -1.62
N GLY A 108 -0.21 -10.76 -1.31
CA GLY A 108 -0.14 -12.15 -0.85
C GLY A 108 0.13 -12.23 0.66
N GLY A 109 0.80 -13.31 1.08
CA GLY A 109 1.19 -13.55 2.46
C GLY A 109 0.12 -14.20 3.31
N LYS A 110 0.30 -14.15 4.63
CA LYS A 110 -0.55 -14.84 5.61
C LYS A 110 -1.62 -13.91 6.18
N ALA A 111 -2.80 -14.47 6.44
CA ALA A 111 -3.88 -13.75 7.11
C ALA A 111 -3.55 -13.44 8.59
N GLY A 112 -2.80 -14.30 9.26
CA GLY A 112 -2.45 -14.16 10.68
C GLY A 112 -1.13 -13.44 10.95
N SER A 113 -0.60 -12.63 10.01
CA SER A 113 0.60 -11.82 10.24
C SER A 113 0.34 -10.74 11.28
N SER A 114 1.39 -10.35 12.04
CA SER A 114 1.31 -9.23 12.99
C SER A 114 0.81 -7.97 12.29
N HIS A 115 -0.14 -7.25 12.89
CA HIS A 115 -0.86 -6.12 12.30
C HIS A 115 -1.61 -6.45 11.00
N GLY A 116 -1.67 -7.72 10.61
CA GLY A 116 -2.35 -8.17 9.41
C GLY A 116 -3.87 -8.17 9.56
N HIS A 117 -4.53 -8.11 8.42
CA HIS A 117 -5.94 -8.42 8.28
C HIS A 117 -6.09 -9.77 7.57
N MET A 118 -7.27 -10.36 7.57
CA MET A 118 -7.57 -11.51 6.70
C MET A 118 -7.72 -11.06 5.25
N ASP A 119 -6.69 -10.43 4.72
CA ASP A 119 -6.66 -9.77 3.41
C ASP A 119 -5.68 -10.43 2.42
N ALA A 120 -5.33 -11.69 2.65
CA ALA A 120 -4.52 -12.46 1.72
C ALA A 120 -5.23 -12.60 0.37
N GLY A 121 -4.54 -12.25 -0.72
CA GLY A 121 -5.12 -12.20 -2.06
C GLY A 121 -5.97 -10.96 -2.35
N SER A 122 -6.02 -9.99 -1.43
CA SER A 122 -6.75 -8.74 -1.67
C SER A 122 -6.07 -7.89 -2.73
N PHE A 123 -6.89 -7.11 -3.43
CA PHE A 123 -6.42 -6.24 -4.49
C PHE A 123 -7.13 -4.89 -4.49
N VAL A 124 -6.47 -3.91 -5.07
CA VAL A 124 -7.07 -2.64 -5.48
C VAL A 124 -6.96 -2.50 -6.99
N TYR A 125 -7.95 -1.89 -7.60
CA TYR A 125 -7.96 -1.68 -9.04
C TYR A 125 -8.45 -0.28 -9.39
N ASP A 126 -7.61 0.45 -10.11
CA ASP A 126 -7.91 1.77 -10.65
C ASP A 126 -7.98 1.69 -12.18
N ALA A 127 -9.02 2.25 -12.76
CA ALA A 127 -9.18 2.38 -14.21
C ALA A 127 -10.15 3.51 -14.53
N TYR A 128 -9.97 4.16 -15.67
CA TYR A 128 -10.86 5.21 -16.17
C TYR A 128 -11.10 6.35 -15.18
N GLY A 129 -10.05 6.74 -14.45
CA GLY A 129 -10.12 7.78 -13.43
C GLY A 129 -10.83 7.38 -12.12
N VAL A 130 -11.21 6.12 -11.95
CA VAL A 130 -11.96 5.61 -10.80
C VAL A 130 -11.24 4.46 -10.12
N ARG A 131 -11.24 4.43 -8.78
CA ARG A 131 -10.85 3.25 -8.00
C ARG A 131 -12.07 2.33 -7.88
N TRP A 132 -12.09 1.26 -8.66
CA TRP A 132 -13.18 0.29 -8.71
C TRP A 132 -13.16 -0.71 -7.56
N SER A 133 -11.97 -1.11 -7.17
CA SER A 133 -11.76 -1.97 -6.01
C SER A 133 -10.89 -1.23 -5.02
N MET A 134 -11.34 -1.17 -3.78
CA MET A 134 -10.64 -0.46 -2.70
C MET A 134 -10.47 -1.36 -1.47
N ASP A 135 -9.53 -1.00 -0.63
CA ASP A 135 -9.39 -1.55 0.72
C ASP A 135 -9.78 -0.49 1.76
N PHE A 136 -10.28 -0.91 2.90
CA PHE A 136 -10.64 -0.01 3.99
C PHE A 136 -9.42 0.47 4.79
N GLY A 137 -8.33 -0.30 4.75
CA GLY A 137 -7.08 0.03 5.41
C GLY A 137 -7.20 0.20 6.92
N LEU A 138 -6.42 1.12 7.45
CA LEU A 138 -6.29 1.42 8.86
C LEU A 138 -7.60 1.78 9.58
N GLN A 139 -7.76 1.27 10.79
CA GLN A 139 -8.70 1.77 11.80
C GLN A 139 -7.95 2.02 13.13
N SER A 140 -8.39 3.02 13.90
CA SER A 140 -7.76 3.35 15.18
C SER A 140 -7.79 2.17 16.16
N TYR A 141 -6.64 1.69 16.55
CA TYR A 141 -6.49 0.60 17.52
C TYR A 141 -7.03 0.97 18.90
N THR A 142 -6.82 2.18 19.38
CA THR A 142 -7.33 2.62 20.67
C THR A 142 -8.85 2.40 20.80
N THR A 143 -9.58 2.74 19.75
CA THR A 143 -11.03 2.52 19.71
C THR A 143 -11.38 1.03 19.66
N LEU A 144 -10.65 0.25 18.84
CA LEU A 144 -10.89 -1.20 18.71
C LEU A 144 -10.56 -1.95 20.00
N GLU A 145 -9.42 -1.67 20.64
CA GLU A 145 -9.02 -2.27 21.91
C GLU A 145 -10.04 -2.02 22.99
N SER A 146 -10.47 -0.77 23.15
CA SER A 146 -11.47 -0.39 24.13
C SER A 146 -12.78 -1.16 23.92
N LYS A 147 -13.24 -1.28 22.68
CA LYS A 147 -14.49 -1.98 22.33
C LYS A 147 -14.37 -3.50 22.55
N LEU A 148 -13.30 -4.12 22.07
CA LEU A 148 -13.10 -5.55 22.23
C LEU A 148 -12.89 -5.95 23.70
N SER A 149 -12.10 -5.19 24.45
CA SER A 149 -11.88 -5.43 25.89
C SER A 149 -13.19 -5.36 26.68
N ALA A 150 -14.06 -4.42 26.38
CA ALA A 150 -15.37 -4.32 27.00
C ALA A 150 -16.27 -5.54 26.73
N LEU A 151 -16.00 -6.28 25.64
CA LEU A 151 -16.69 -7.52 25.28
C LEU A 151 -15.94 -8.78 25.73
N GLY A 152 -14.84 -8.64 26.47
CA GLY A 152 -14.00 -9.77 26.92
C GLY A 152 -13.04 -10.30 25.85
N GLY A 153 -12.87 -9.59 24.74
CA GLY A 153 -11.97 -9.95 23.65
C GLY A 153 -10.59 -9.29 23.74
N ASN A 154 -9.68 -9.76 22.92
CA ASN A 154 -8.33 -9.20 22.77
C ASN A 154 -8.05 -8.89 21.28
N LEU A 155 -7.81 -7.64 20.97
CA LEU A 155 -7.49 -7.21 19.59
C LEU A 155 -6.20 -7.85 19.03
N TRP A 156 -5.28 -8.20 19.91
CA TRP A 156 -3.97 -8.74 19.55
C TRP A 156 -3.92 -10.28 19.51
N ASP A 157 -5.05 -10.92 19.78
CA ASP A 157 -5.17 -12.35 19.55
C ASP A 157 -5.34 -12.63 18.05
N MET A 158 -4.32 -13.25 17.44
CA MET A 158 -4.28 -13.62 16.03
C MET A 158 -4.76 -15.06 15.77
N GLY A 159 -5.36 -15.72 16.78
CA GLY A 159 -5.92 -17.07 16.65
C GLY A 159 -7.14 -17.11 15.72
N GLN A 160 -7.43 -18.30 15.17
CA GLN A 160 -8.53 -18.48 14.20
C GLN A 160 -9.91 -18.03 14.73
N ASN A 161 -10.15 -18.25 16.00
CA ASN A 161 -11.43 -17.97 16.65
C ASN A 161 -11.43 -16.65 17.44
N SER A 162 -10.45 -15.80 17.20
CA SER A 162 -10.34 -14.50 17.87
C SER A 162 -11.48 -13.57 17.50
N MET A 163 -11.97 -12.81 18.47
CA MET A 163 -12.90 -11.70 18.27
C MET A 163 -12.31 -10.57 17.42
N ARG A 164 -10.98 -10.54 17.21
CA ARG A 164 -10.33 -9.65 16.23
C ARG A 164 -11.02 -9.72 14.87
N TRP A 165 -11.37 -10.92 14.45
CA TRP A 165 -11.97 -11.16 13.14
C TRP A 165 -13.47 -10.85 13.06
N ASP A 166 -14.11 -10.45 14.17
CA ASP A 166 -15.46 -9.88 14.18
C ASP A 166 -15.45 -8.39 13.79
N VAL A 167 -14.28 -7.77 13.84
CA VAL A 167 -14.11 -6.37 13.41
C VAL A 167 -14.25 -6.29 11.90
N PHE A 168 -15.17 -5.43 11.42
CA PHE A 168 -15.54 -5.29 10.02
C PHE A 168 -14.33 -5.18 9.07
N ARG A 169 -13.33 -4.36 9.41
CA ARG A 169 -12.16 -4.11 8.55
C ARG A 169 -11.08 -5.20 8.62
N LEU A 170 -11.19 -6.16 9.53
CA LEU A 170 -10.10 -7.09 9.80
C LEU A 170 -10.31 -8.49 9.22
N ASN A 171 -11.54 -8.80 8.76
CA ASN A 171 -11.86 -10.11 8.17
C ASN A 171 -11.99 -10.06 6.64
N ASN A 172 -11.83 -11.20 5.99
CA ASN A 172 -11.81 -11.31 4.53
C ASN A 172 -13.15 -11.01 3.84
N LEU A 173 -14.27 -11.05 4.55
CA LEU A 173 -15.59 -10.81 3.94
C LEU A 173 -15.77 -9.35 3.50
N ASN A 174 -14.92 -8.46 3.98
CA ASN A 174 -14.97 -7.02 3.70
C ASN A 174 -13.74 -6.50 2.93
N HIS A 175 -12.85 -7.40 2.51
CA HIS A 175 -11.74 -7.09 1.62
C HIS A 175 -12.06 -7.52 0.19
N SER A 176 -11.42 -6.90 -0.79
CA SER A 176 -11.50 -7.31 -2.20
C SER A 176 -10.65 -8.56 -2.43
N THR A 177 -11.08 -9.68 -1.86
CA THR A 177 -10.41 -10.98 -1.96
C THR A 177 -11.43 -12.09 -2.20
N ILE A 178 -10.97 -13.30 -2.48
CA ILE A 178 -11.84 -14.46 -2.68
C ILE A 178 -12.24 -15.03 -1.32
N SER A 179 -13.54 -15.09 -1.05
CA SER A 179 -14.12 -15.83 0.07
C SER A 179 -14.83 -17.09 -0.44
N ILE A 180 -14.73 -18.18 0.30
CA ILE A 180 -15.33 -19.47 -0.07
C ILE A 180 -16.38 -19.82 0.99
N ASN A 181 -17.60 -20.08 0.57
CA ASN A 181 -18.74 -20.42 1.43
C ASN A 181 -18.97 -19.42 2.58
N ASP A 182 -18.74 -18.13 2.32
CA ASP A 182 -18.84 -17.06 3.32
C ASP A 182 -18.00 -17.31 4.60
N ALA A 183 -16.97 -18.14 4.48
CA ALA A 183 -16.12 -18.48 5.60
C ALA A 183 -14.94 -17.52 5.73
N ARG A 184 -14.46 -17.36 6.96
CA ARG A 184 -13.21 -16.67 7.26
C ARG A 184 -12.01 -17.42 6.72
N HIS A 185 -11.02 -16.69 6.24
CA HIS A 185 -9.73 -17.26 5.86
C HIS A 185 -9.09 -18.01 7.04
N ARG A 186 -8.31 -19.03 6.73
CA ARG A 186 -7.45 -19.67 7.73
C ARG A 186 -6.32 -18.71 8.10
N VAL A 187 -6.11 -18.46 9.42
CA VAL A 187 -5.04 -17.55 9.88
C VAL A 187 -3.63 -18.02 9.49
N ASN A 188 -3.44 -19.33 9.33
CA ASN A 188 -2.21 -19.94 8.85
C ASN A 188 -2.20 -20.18 7.32
N GLY A 189 -3.29 -19.83 6.64
CA GLY A 189 -3.35 -19.85 5.18
C GLY A 189 -2.47 -18.76 4.58
N ALA A 190 -1.90 -19.01 3.42
CA ALA A 190 -1.05 -18.05 2.73
C ALA A 190 -1.39 -18.00 1.24
N ALA A 191 -1.35 -16.78 0.69
CA ALA A 191 -1.41 -16.54 -0.74
C ALA A 191 -0.01 -16.30 -1.30
N THR A 192 0.35 -17.04 -2.33
CA THR A 192 1.60 -16.84 -3.08
C THR A 192 1.30 -16.06 -4.35
N LEU A 193 2.14 -15.09 -4.66
CA LEU A 193 2.04 -14.30 -5.89
C LEU A 193 3.08 -14.78 -6.90
N THR A 194 2.62 -15.12 -8.08
CA THR A 194 3.48 -15.44 -9.23
C THR A 194 3.18 -14.46 -10.35
N THR A 195 4.22 -13.86 -10.92
CA THR A 195 4.10 -12.93 -12.06
C THR A 195 4.73 -13.59 -13.29
N THR A 196 4.01 -13.55 -14.40
CA THR A 196 4.55 -13.91 -15.71
C THR A 196 4.44 -12.69 -16.61
N ILE A 197 5.55 -12.28 -17.21
CA ILE A 197 5.59 -11.20 -18.20
C ILE A 197 5.73 -11.89 -19.55
N ASN A 198 4.75 -11.68 -20.41
CA ASN A 198 4.78 -12.15 -21.81
C ASN A 198 5.26 -11.04 -22.72
#